data_8dec2fccf39b7de60831ec08cb11c34b
#
_entry.id   8dec2fccf39b7de60831ec08cb11c34b
#
_cell.length_a   1.000
_cell.length_b   1.000
_cell.length_c   1.000
_cell.angle_alpha   90.00
_cell.angle_beta   90.00
_cell.angle_gamma   90.00
#
_symmetry.space_group_name_H-M   'P 1'
#
loop_
_entity.id
_entity.type
_entity.pdbx_description
1 polymer ?
#
loop_
_entity_poly.entity_id
_entity_poly.type
_entity_poly.pdbx_seq_one_letter_code
_entity_poly.pdbx_strand_id
1 'polypeptide(L)'
;MKLFKLILVQVLLWGIFLPGLLGQDEEVLTYETFMELVEEHHPLSLQAEILPEQGATEVRQARGAFDPKLISDLSNKNFDGKTYYDIFEGGVKVPTWFGLEFYGGFEQNQGVFLNPERTVPDGGLAHAGVSLPVGRGLFIDKRRATLRKAQISQRSSFEARRDLRNELFYEAAKSYWEWFKAYHVLQVYLDAQRLAEIRLTGVKQGAVLGDRALVDTLEAEIQVQNRQLSAQEALLELENAKAYLELFLWRDGLIPLELDEGAIPIEDEDVNAVLPDQRFGLTIVSLAYLHPNLAQSRFKLEQLGIDQRLKREQLKPKLDLKYNFLTEPVGNNWVNNFNTNNYAWGFSFSMPLFLRKERAAINLNRLKMDALRYDISGKQESITTKAQIALNKVNNSFQQTDLAKDRVDGYERLLNAERRMFRLGESSLFLVNSRESSYVQAQIKYLDILVKNRKADLESRYSLGLLSDLME
;
A
#
# COMPACT_ATOMS: atom_id res chain seq x y z
N MET A 1 7.53 -5.45 70.42
CA MET A 1 7.92 -6.81 69.99
C MET A 1 7.29 -7.21 68.66
N LYS A 2 7.10 -6.25 67.73
CA LYS A 2 6.55 -6.50 66.37
C LYS A 2 7.38 -5.84 65.25
N LEU A 3 8.53 -5.18 65.56
CA LEU A 3 9.41 -4.52 64.58
C LEU A 3 10.68 -5.32 64.25
N PHE A 4 10.92 -6.48 64.85
CA PHE A 4 12.16 -7.26 64.68
C PHE A 4 11.98 -8.48 63.74
N LYS A 5 10.76 -8.73 63.21
CA LYS A 5 10.50 -9.81 62.27
C LYS A 5 10.42 -9.39 60.79
N LEU A 6 10.52 -8.10 60.49
CA LEU A 6 10.43 -7.60 59.10
C LEU A 6 11.79 -7.38 58.43
N ILE A 7 12.88 -7.44 59.17
CA ILE A 7 14.25 -7.23 58.63
C ILE A 7 14.95 -8.54 58.24
N LEU A 8 14.43 -9.70 58.70
CA LEU A 8 15.07 -10.99 58.43
C LEU A 8 14.57 -11.69 57.15
N VAL A 9 13.55 -11.17 56.48
CA VAL A 9 13.03 -11.72 55.22
C VAL A 9 13.60 -10.99 53.99
N GLN A 10 14.22 -9.82 54.15
CA GLN A 10 14.79 -9.06 53.02
C GLN A 10 16.28 -9.37 52.72
N VAL A 11 16.94 -10.19 53.50
CA VAL A 11 18.38 -10.54 53.33
C VAL A 11 18.56 -11.91 52.66
N LEU A 12 17.49 -12.68 52.43
CA LEU A 12 17.55 -14.03 51.79
C LEU A 12 17.13 -14.05 50.32
N LEU A 13 16.91 -12.89 49.70
CA LEU A 13 16.56 -12.77 48.25
C LEU A 13 17.66 -12.17 47.40
N TRP A 14 18.89 -12.01 47.95
CA TRP A 14 20.10 -11.65 47.21
C TRP A 14 21.02 -12.90 47.04
N GLY A 15 20.41 -14.01 46.64
CA GLY A 15 21.05 -15.26 46.30
C GLY A 15 21.14 -15.44 44.81
N ILE A 16 22.32 -15.21 44.25
CA ILE A 16 22.81 -15.84 43.01
C ILE A 16 22.02 -15.49 41.75
N PHE A 17 22.16 -14.26 41.25
CA PHE A 17 22.18 -14.05 39.83
C PHE A 17 23.59 -14.42 39.31
N LEU A 18 23.85 -15.70 39.09
CA LEU A 18 24.85 -16.12 38.13
C LEU A 18 24.34 -15.57 36.77
N PRO A 19 25.11 -14.75 36.04
CA PRO A 19 24.85 -14.59 34.62
C PRO A 19 25.19 -15.96 34.05
N GLY A 20 24.10 -16.72 33.73
CA GLY A 20 24.23 -17.84 32.82
C GLY A 20 24.95 -17.29 31.59
N LEU A 21 26.02 -17.95 31.18
CA LEU A 21 26.45 -17.95 29.79
C LEU A 21 25.23 -18.45 28.99
N LEU A 22 24.33 -17.53 28.61
CA LEU A 22 23.40 -17.73 27.53
C LEU A 22 24.34 -17.84 26.31
N GLY A 23 24.54 -19.06 25.84
CA GLY A 23 24.94 -19.25 24.46
C GLY A 23 23.94 -18.39 23.67
N GLN A 24 24.43 -17.52 22.82
CA GLN A 24 23.59 -16.87 21.83
C GLN A 24 23.03 -18.04 21.00
N ASP A 25 21.81 -18.45 21.31
CA ASP A 25 21.06 -19.31 20.40
C ASP A 25 20.92 -18.47 19.13
N GLU A 26 21.53 -18.92 18.05
CA GLU A 26 21.42 -18.31 16.74
C GLU A 26 19.91 -18.31 16.39
N GLU A 27 19.28 -17.15 16.38
CA GLU A 27 17.86 -17.02 16.06
C GLU A 27 17.70 -17.03 14.55
N VAL A 28 17.17 -18.12 14.03
CA VAL A 28 16.93 -18.26 12.59
C VAL A 28 15.67 -17.46 12.20
N LEU A 29 15.86 -16.39 11.45
CA LEU A 29 14.76 -15.64 10.86
C LEU A 29 14.38 -16.28 9.51
N THR A 30 13.26 -17.03 9.50
CA THR A 30 12.75 -17.61 8.25
C THR A 30 12.07 -16.54 7.39
N TYR A 31 11.94 -16.85 6.08
CA TYR A 31 11.24 -15.98 5.14
C TYR A 31 9.77 -15.76 5.55
N GLU A 32 9.11 -16.82 5.98
CA GLU A 32 7.72 -16.83 6.40
C GLU A 32 7.51 -15.95 7.64
N THR A 33 8.31 -16.15 8.70
CA THR A 33 8.24 -15.34 9.92
C THR A 33 8.52 -13.87 9.66
N PHE A 34 9.49 -13.57 8.80
CA PHE A 34 9.77 -12.20 8.38
C PHE A 34 8.57 -11.55 7.69
N MET A 35 7.94 -12.25 6.74
CA MET A 35 6.79 -11.73 6.01
C MET A 35 5.55 -11.56 6.90
N GLU A 36 5.34 -12.43 7.88
CA GLU A 36 4.30 -12.28 8.90
C GLU A 36 4.50 -11.00 9.73
N LEU A 37 5.72 -10.73 10.19
CA LEU A 37 6.05 -9.48 10.90
C LEU A 37 5.77 -8.23 10.04
N VAL A 38 6.12 -8.29 8.76
CA VAL A 38 5.84 -7.19 7.81
C VAL A 38 4.34 -6.99 7.65
N GLU A 39 3.55 -8.06 7.51
CA GLU A 39 2.12 -7.98 7.34
C GLU A 39 1.43 -7.38 8.57
N GLU A 40 1.79 -7.87 9.76
CA GLU A 40 1.11 -7.49 11.01
C GLU A 40 1.50 -6.09 11.51
N HIS A 41 2.77 -5.71 11.36
CA HIS A 41 3.29 -4.55 12.11
C HIS A 41 3.81 -3.41 11.23
N HIS A 42 4.08 -3.65 9.93
CA HIS A 42 4.67 -2.60 9.09
C HIS A 42 3.68 -1.44 8.86
N PRO A 43 4.12 -0.16 9.01
CA PRO A 43 3.25 1.02 8.89
C PRO A 43 2.45 1.08 7.58
N LEU A 44 3.05 0.66 6.44
CA LEU A 44 2.34 0.63 5.15
C LEU A 44 1.28 -0.47 5.09
N SER A 45 1.46 -1.60 5.78
CA SER A 45 0.43 -2.63 5.89
C SER A 45 -0.76 -2.10 6.68
N LEU A 46 -0.53 -1.50 7.83
CA LEU A 46 -1.57 -0.86 8.64
C LEU A 46 -2.26 0.29 7.88
N GLN A 47 -1.52 1.09 7.12
CA GLN A 47 -2.08 2.12 6.24
C GLN A 47 -2.98 1.51 5.16
N ALA A 48 -2.61 0.37 4.58
CA ALA A 48 -3.41 -0.31 3.58
C ALA A 48 -4.78 -0.72 4.15
N GLU A 49 -4.83 -1.20 5.40
CA GLU A 49 -6.08 -1.59 6.07
C GLU A 49 -7.04 -0.40 6.33
N ILE A 50 -6.52 0.82 6.42
CA ILE A 50 -7.34 2.02 6.60
C ILE A 50 -8.04 2.44 5.30
N LEU A 51 -7.52 2.12 4.11
CA LEU A 51 -8.05 2.59 2.84
C LEU A 51 -9.51 2.20 2.58
N PRO A 52 -9.97 0.96 2.82
CA PRO A 52 -11.38 0.59 2.69
C PRO A 52 -12.31 1.35 3.66
N GLU A 53 -11.85 1.62 4.88
CA GLU A 53 -12.60 2.38 5.87
C GLU A 53 -12.74 3.85 5.46
N GLN A 54 -11.68 4.46 4.91
CA GLN A 54 -11.74 5.79 4.31
C GLN A 54 -12.79 5.84 3.19
N GLY A 55 -12.78 4.86 2.28
CA GLY A 55 -13.79 4.75 1.22
C GLY A 55 -15.22 4.62 1.76
N ALA A 56 -15.44 3.82 2.81
CA ALA A 56 -16.74 3.70 3.47
C ALA A 56 -17.17 5.01 4.14
N THR A 57 -16.21 5.75 4.70
CA THR A 57 -16.46 7.05 5.33
C THR A 57 -16.81 8.13 4.31
N GLU A 58 -16.17 8.14 3.14
CA GLU A 58 -16.53 9.02 2.01
C GLU A 58 -17.99 8.78 1.56
N VAL A 59 -18.46 7.54 1.53
CA VAL A 59 -19.86 7.22 1.22
C VAL A 59 -20.79 7.78 2.29
N ARG A 60 -20.46 7.63 3.59
CA ARG A 60 -21.23 8.22 4.70
C ARG A 60 -21.29 9.74 4.57
N GLN A 61 -20.16 10.40 4.30
CA GLN A 61 -20.09 11.84 4.06
C GLN A 61 -20.98 12.27 2.88
N ALA A 62 -20.93 11.54 1.76
CA ALA A 62 -21.76 11.83 0.59
C ALA A 62 -23.26 11.63 0.85
N ARG A 63 -23.64 10.68 1.72
CA ARG A 63 -25.03 10.50 2.19
C ARG A 63 -25.52 11.68 3.03
N GLY A 64 -24.66 12.31 3.82
CA GLY A 64 -24.97 13.50 4.61
C GLY A 64 -25.45 14.70 3.78
N ALA A 65 -25.25 14.69 2.43
CA ALA A 65 -25.85 15.69 1.55
C ALA A 65 -27.38 15.58 1.45
N PHE A 66 -27.97 14.46 1.90
CA PHE A 66 -29.41 14.18 1.93
C PHE A 66 -30.01 14.35 3.33
N ASP A 67 -29.20 14.69 4.34
CA ASP A 67 -29.70 14.93 5.69
C ASP A 67 -30.65 16.12 5.74
N PRO A 68 -31.70 16.05 6.58
CA PRO A 68 -32.55 17.18 6.89
C PRO A 68 -31.73 18.38 7.39
N LYS A 69 -32.08 19.57 6.90
CA LYS A 69 -31.41 20.84 7.30
C LYS A 69 -32.39 21.73 8.00
N LEU A 70 -32.02 22.14 9.20
CA LEU A 70 -32.69 23.24 9.87
C LEU A 70 -32.17 24.53 9.22
N ILE A 71 -33.09 25.40 8.79
CA ILE A 71 -32.79 26.71 8.22
C ILE A 71 -33.53 27.77 9.03
N SER A 72 -32.88 28.89 9.24
CA SER A 72 -33.53 30.07 9.85
C SER A 72 -32.91 31.31 9.25
N ASP A 73 -33.77 32.25 8.91
CA ASP A 73 -33.41 33.57 8.41
C ASP A 73 -34.11 34.62 9.28
N LEU A 74 -33.34 35.54 9.80
CA LEU A 74 -33.84 36.69 10.60
C LEU A 74 -33.31 37.97 9.99
N SER A 75 -34.20 38.85 9.57
CA SER A 75 -33.83 40.16 9.04
C SER A 75 -34.69 41.27 9.60
N ASN A 76 -34.02 42.29 10.11
CA ASN A 76 -34.68 43.45 10.65
C ASN A 76 -34.08 44.73 10.03
N LYS A 77 -34.93 45.70 9.74
CA LYS A 77 -34.53 47.05 9.31
C LYS A 77 -35.24 48.12 10.12
N ASN A 78 -34.46 48.85 10.87
CA ASN A 78 -34.93 50.04 11.58
C ASN A 78 -34.23 51.28 11.01
N PHE A 79 -34.96 52.28 10.60
CA PHE A 79 -34.44 53.52 10.05
C PHE A 79 -35.33 54.70 10.42
N ASP A 80 -34.72 55.80 10.86
CA ASP A 80 -35.41 57.06 11.28
C ASP A 80 -36.50 56.81 12.36
N GLY A 81 -36.14 55.94 13.36
CA GLY A 81 -37.02 55.57 14.46
C GLY A 81 -38.25 54.74 14.11
N LYS A 82 -38.27 54.16 12.86
CA LYS A 82 -39.38 53.36 12.41
C LYS A 82 -38.87 51.94 12.06
N THR A 83 -39.55 50.90 12.52
CA THR A 83 -39.32 49.52 12.07
C THR A 83 -39.89 49.33 10.67
N TYR A 84 -39.01 49.26 9.68
CA TYR A 84 -39.39 49.06 8.28
C TYR A 84 -39.92 47.66 8.05
N TYR A 85 -39.16 46.66 8.52
CA TYR A 85 -39.57 45.27 8.53
C TYR A 85 -38.83 44.51 9.62
N ASP A 86 -39.46 43.48 10.12
CA ASP A 86 -38.91 42.45 10.97
C ASP A 86 -39.46 41.12 10.45
N ILE A 87 -38.56 40.27 9.93
CA ILE A 87 -38.89 39.05 9.19
C ILE A 87 -38.19 37.91 9.84
N PHE A 88 -38.94 36.94 10.26
CA PHE A 88 -38.44 35.64 10.72
C PHE A 88 -38.99 34.53 9.82
N GLU A 89 -38.10 33.71 9.29
CA GLU A 89 -38.41 32.48 8.56
C GLU A 89 -37.56 31.35 9.17
N GLY A 90 -38.20 30.27 9.62
CA GLY A 90 -37.53 29.11 10.16
C GLY A 90 -38.18 27.83 9.65
N GLY A 91 -37.39 26.79 9.39
CA GLY A 91 -37.95 25.57 8.85
C GLY A 91 -36.96 24.44 8.67
N VAL A 92 -37.45 23.32 8.18
CA VAL A 92 -36.70 22.12 7.87
C VAL A 92 -36.79 21.82 6.37
N LYS A 93 -35.65 21.56 5.75
CA LYS A 93 -35.52 21.15 4.35
C LYS A 93 -35.01 19.74 4.26
N VAL A 94 -35.73 18.83 3.60
CA VAL A 94 -35.40 17.41 3.48
C VAL A 94 -35.19 17.06 1.99
N PRO A 95 -33.92 17.03 1.52
CA PRO A 95 -33.61 16.57 0.17
C PRO A 95 -33.73 15.06 0.09
N THR A 96 -34.26 14.56 -1.04
CA THR A 96 -34.40 13.10 -1.25
C THR A 96 -33.44 12.57 -2.31
N TRP A 97 -33.20 11.27 -2.27
CA TRP A 97 -32.33 10.56 -3.23
C TRP A 97 -32.97 10.47 -4.63
N PHE A 98 -34.28 10.59 -4.75
CA PHE A 98 -35.01 10.56 -6.04
C PHE A 98 -35.24 11.95 -6.67
N GLY A 99 -34.78 13.03 -5.99
CA GLY A 99 -34.71 14.38 -6.56
C GLY A 99 -35.79 15.34 -6.10
N LEU A 100 -36.83 14.91 -5.36
CA LEU A 100 -37.75 15.82 -4.67
C LEU A 100 -37.08 16.43 -3.44
N GLU A 101 -37.46 17.66 -3.10
CA GLU A 101 -37.12 18.28 -1.83
C GLU A 101 -38.40 18.62 -1.08
N PHE A 102 -38.57 18.05 0.10
CA PHE A 102 -39.62 18.43 1.01
C PHE A 102 -39.12 19.55 1.91
N TYR A 103 -39.99 20.45 2.25
CA TYR A 103 -39.71 21.50 3.23
C TYR A 103 -40.96 21.84 4.00
N GLY A 104 -40.79 22.25 5.25
CA GLY A 104 -41.81 22.74 6.13
C GLY A 104 -41.22 23.84 7.00
N GLY A 105 -41.98 24.87 7.26
CA GLY A 105 -41.46 25.98 8.02
C GLY A 105 -42.57 26.86 8.55
N PHE A 106 -42.12 27.89 9.26
CA PHE A 106 -42.95 28.91 9.84
C PHE A 106 -42.30 30.26 9.54
N GLU A 107 -43.13 31.24 9.17
CA GLU A 107 -42.74 32.62 8.95
C GLU A 107 -43.59 33.56 9.79
N GLN A 108 -42.94 34.60 10.33
CA GLN A 108 -43.56 35.68 11.04
C GLN A 108 -42.95 37.01 10.60
N ASN A 109 -43.77 37.87 10.03
CA ASN A 109 -43.31 39.08 9.39
C ASN A 109 -44.16 40.26 9.89
N GLN A 110 -43.50 41.34 10.23
CA GLN A 110 -44.17 42.61 10.67
C GLN A 110 -43.35 43.82 10.23
N GLY A 111 -43.99 45.00 10.19
CA GLY A 111 -43.33 46.25 9.88
C GLY A 111 -44.15 47.17 8.99
N VAL A 112 -43.89 48.48 9.09
CA VAL A 112 -44.69 49.54 8.40
C VAL A 112 -44.46 49.50 6.87
N PHE A 113 -43.28 49.07 6.44
CA PHE A 113 -42.90 49.00 5.01
C PHE A 113 -42.63 47.58 4.57
N LEU A 114 -43.36 46.61 5.13
CA LEU A 114 -43.32 45.23 4.67
C LEU A 114 -43.94 45.13 3.27
N ASN A 115 -43.27 44.41 2.37
CA ASN A 115 -43.85 44.14 1.04
C ASN A 115 -45.15 43.38 1.20
N PRO A 116 -46.22 43.73 0.44
CA PRO A 116 -47.53 43.06 0.54
C PRO A 116 -47.50 41.56 0.39
N GLU A 117 -46.61 41.02 -0.49
CA GLU A 117 -46.42 39.59 -0.70
C GLU A 117 -45.79 38.84 0.49
N ARG A 118 -45.22 39.55 1.47
CA ARG A 118 -44.66 39.00 2.72
C ARG A 118 -45.57 39.21 3.92
N THR A 119 -46.77 39.74 3.70
CA THR A 119 -47.74 39.89 4.77
C THR A 119 -48.27 38.51 5.18
N VAL A 120 -48.21 38.24 6.47
CA VAL A 120 -48.69 37.01 7.11
C VAL A 120 -49.71 37.37 8.19
N PRO A 121 -50.59 36.47 8.62
CA PRO A 121 -51.44 36.64 9.77
C PRO A 121 -50.65 37.04 11.04
N ASP A 122 -51.28 37.72 12.00
CA ASP A 122 -50.62 38.11 13.26
C ASP A 122 -50.02 36.93 14.03
N GLY A 123 -50.60 35.73 13.92
CA GLY A 123 -50.11 34.50 14.50
C GLY A 123 -48.96 33.85 13.71
N GLY A 124 -48.51 34.45 12.60
CA GLY A 124 -47.56 33.86 11.65
C GLY A 124 -48.20 32.92 10.65
N LEU A 125 -47.41 32.38 9.77
CA LEU A 125 -47.83 31.44 8.70
C LEU A 125 -46.96 30.19 8.68
N ALA A 126 -47.56 29.07 8.91
CA ALA A 126 -46.90 27.77 8.71
C ALA A 126 -47.07 27.26 7.27
N HIS A 127 -46.06 26.67 6.72
CA HIS A 127 -46.11 26.10 5.40
C HIS A 127 -45.45 24.71 5.34
N ALA A 128 -45.97 23.82 4.51
CA ALA A 128 -45.36 22.55 4.17
C ALA A 128 -45.45 22.35 2.64
N GLY A 129 -44.35 21.98 2.02
CA GLY A 129 -44.31 21.96 0.57
C GLY A 129 -43.31 21.00 -0.02
N VAL A 130 -43.36 20.95 -1.35
CA VAL A 130 -42.47 20.11 -2.17
C VAL A 130 -41.89 20.97 -3.31
N SER A 131 -40.61 20.75 -3.57
CA SER A 131 -39.91 21.31 -4.72
C SER A 131 -39.51 20.18 -5.66
N LEU A 132 -39.88 20.26 -6.93
CA LEU A 132 -39.57 19.31 -7.98
C LEU A 132 -38.75 20.00 -9.07
N PRO A 133 -37.50 19.58 -9.32
CA PRO A 133 -36.75 20.00 -10.50
C PRO A 133 -37.30 19.24 -11.73
N VAL A 134 -38.01 19.94 -12.62
CA VAL A 134 -38.60 19.33 -13.83
C VAL A 134 -37.64 19.32 -15.01
N GLY A 135 -36.60 20.16 -14.97
CA GLY A 135 -35.56 20.25 -16.00
C GLY A 135 -34.22 19.67 -15.55
N ARG A 136 -33.23 20.55 -15.42
CA ARG A 136 -31.89 20.23 -14.93
C ARG A 136 -31.97 19.72 -13.48
N GLY A 137 -31.40 18.54 -13.24
CA GLY A 137 -31.40 17.92 -11.92
C GLY A 137 -32.50 16.86 -11.72
N LEU A 138 -33.37 16.62 -12.71
CA LEU A 138 -34.39 15.57 -12.63
C LEU A 138 -33.77 14.16 -12.56
N PHE A 139 -32.86 13.82 -13.49
CA PHE A 139 -32.25 12.48 -13.58
C PHE A 139 -30.99 12.34 -12.73
N ILE A 140 -30.16 13.40 -12.67
CA ILE A 140 -28.95 13.43 -11.88
C ILE A 140 -28.64 14.88 -11.46
N ASP A 141 -28.36 15.06 -10.18
CA ASP A 141 -27.86 16.31 -9.61
C ASP A 141 -26.48 16.11 -8.97
N LYS A 142 -25.92 17.20 -8.42
CA LYS A 142 -24.59 17.16 -7.78
C LYS A 142 -24.55 16.18 -6.60
N ARG A 143 -25.60 16.11 -5.77
CA ARG A 143 -25.68 15.22 -4.59
C ARG A 143 -25.64 13.74 -5.01
N ARG A 144 -26.53 13.36 -5.93
CA ARG A 144 -26.60 11.99 -6.46
C ARG A 144 -25.34 11.60 -7.23
N ALA A 145 -24.74 12.51 -7.99
CA ALA A 145 -23.48 12.28 -8.67
C ALA A 145 -22.33 12.05 -7.67
N THR A 146 -22.26 12.89 -6.62
CA THR A 146 -21.24 12.75 -5.55
C THR A 146 -21.39 11.42 -4.82
N LEU A 147 -22.62 11.02 -4.44
CA LEU A 147 -22.86 9.74 -3.78
C LEU A 147 -22.46 8.54 -4.67
N ARG A 148 -22.83 8.55 -5.97
CA ARG A 148 -22.43 7.50 -6.89
C ARG A 148 -20.91 7.42 -7.06
N LYS A 149 -20.24 8.56 -7.14
CA LYS A 149 -18.76 8.59 -7.21
C LYS A 149 -18.11 8.08 -5.93
N ALA A 150 -18.64 8.43 -4.76
CA ALA A 150 -18.15 7.90 -3.50
C ALA A 150 -18.31 6.37 -3.39
N GLN A 151 -19.42 5.81 -3.88
CA GLN A 151 -19.61 4.35 -3.97
C GLN A 151 -18.59 3.66 -4.90
N ILE A 152 -18.20 4.34 -6.00
CA ILE A 152 -17.13 3.85 -6.88
C ILE A 152 -15.78 3.99 -6.19
N SER A 153 -15.52 5.11 -5.49
CA SER A 153 -14.31 5.34 -4.69
C SER A 153 -14.13 4.26 -3.63
N GLN A 154 -15.20 3.88 -2.94
CA GLN A 154 -15.17 2.79 -1.97
C GLN A 154 -14.74 1.45 -2.59
N ARG A 155 -15.24 1.10 -3.79
CA ARG A 155 -14.77 -0.11 -4.50
C ARG A 155 -13.30 0.02 -4.93
N SER A 156 -12.89 1.22 -5.33
CA SER A 156 -11.51 1.50 -5.71
C SER A 156 -10.54 1.41 -4.53
N SER A 157 -11.00 1.69 -3.30
CA SER A 157 -10.12 1.64 -2.11
C SER A 157 -9.70 0.21 -1.73
N PHE A 158 -10.51 -0.80 -2.03
CA PHE A 158 -10.09 -2.21 -1.88
C PHE A 158 -8.94 -2.55 -2.84
N GLU A 159 -9.02 -2.09 -4.10
CA GLU A 159 -7.93 -2.30 -5.03
C GLU A 159 -6.69 -1.47 -4.70
N ALA A 160 -6.86 -0.29 -4.09
CA ALA A 160 -5.74 0.50 -3.59
C ALA A 160 -5.04 -0.19 -2.41
N ARG A 161 -5.80 -0.85 -1.51
CA ARG A 161 -5.25 -1.71 -0.45
C ARG A 161 -4.40 -2.83 -1.04
N ARG A 162 -4.94 -3.57 -2.03
CA ARG A 162 -4.23 -4.66 -2.69
C ARG A 162 -2.95 -4.19 -3.40
N ASP A 163 -3.01 -3.05 -4.07
CA ASP A 163 -1.87 -2.46 -4.78
C ASP A 163 -0.73 -2.08 -3.80
N LEU A 164 -1.08 -1.43 -2.68
CA LEU A 164 -0.13 -1.02 -1.65
C LEU A 164 0.52 -2.22 -0.95
N ARG A 165 -0.28 -3.25 -0.60
CA ARG A 165 0.24 -4.51 -0.02
C ARG A 165 1.12 -5.25 -1.01
N ASN A 166 0.74 -5.32 -2.28
CA ASN A 166 1.52 -5.97 -3.33
C ASN A 166 2.91 -5.34 -3.49
N GLU A 167 3.00 -4.00 -3.44
CA GLU A 167 4.27 -3.28 -3.49
C GLU A 167 5.11 -3.50 -2.23
N LEU A 168 4.50 -3.38 -1.05
CA LEU A 168 5.17 -3.61 0.23
C LEU A 168 5.79 -5.01 0.30
N PHE A 169 5.00 -6.06 0.02
CA PHE A 169 5.47 -7.42 0.12
C PHE A 169 6.54 -7.77 -0.92
N TYR A 170 6.47 -7.16 -2.11
CA TYR A 170 7.54 -7.32 -3.10
C TYR A 170 8.87 -6.74 -2.61
N GLU A 171 8.89 -5.50 -2.11
CA GLU A 171 10.13 -4.87 -1.65
C GLU A 171 10.65 -5.53 -0.36
N ALA A 172 9.78 -5.92 0.57
CA ALA A 172 10.17 -6.66 1.77
C ALA A 172 10.78 -8.02 1.41
N ALA A 173 10.11 -8.83 0.60
CA ALA A 173 10.61 -10.12 0.18
C ALA A 173 11.94 -10.04 -0.57
N LYS A 174 12.11 -9.02 -1.39
CA LYS A 174 13.37 -8.74 -2.09
C LYS A 174 14.51 -8.41 -1.13
N SER A 175 14.24 -7.63 -0.08
CA SER A 175 15.25 -7.30 0.94
C SER A 175 15.69 -8.54 1.72
N TYR A 176 14.76 -9.46 2.05
CA TYR A 176 15.09 -10.73 2.68
C TYR A 176 16.07 -11.58 1.85
N TRP A 177 15.79 -11.74 0.55
CA TRP A 177 16.66 -12.53 -0.34
C TRP A 177 18.01 -11.87 -0.61
N GLU A 178 18.13 -10.55 -0.55
CA GLU A 178 19.44 -9.88 -0.59
C GLU A 178 20.22 -10.11 0.70
N TRP A 179 19.59 -10.01 1.88
CA TRP A 179 20.21 -10.34 3.16
C TRP A 179 20.65 -11.80 3.23
N PHE A 180 19.81 -12.74 2.82
CA PHE A 180 20.14 -14.15 2.68
C PHE A 180 21.41 -14.34 1.83
N LYS A 181 21.47 -13.73 0.67
CA LYS A 181 22.64 -13.82 -0.21
C LYS A 181 23.89 -13.26 0.44
N ALA A 182 23.81 -12.07 1.01
CA ALA A 182 24.95 -11.40 1.63
C ALA A 182 25.53 -12.22 2.78
N TYR A 183 24.67 -12.81 3.62
CA TYR A 183 25.09 -13.68 4.72
C TYR A 183 25.87 -14.89 4.20
N HIS A 184 25.30 -15.67 3.28
CA HIS A 184 25.96 -16.89 2.78
C HIS A 184 27.23 -16.59 1.97
N VAL A 185 27.26 -15.48 1.23
CA VAL A 185 28.50 -15.03 0.54
C VAL A 185 29.60 -14.69 1.55
N LEU A 186 29.28 -14.04 2.66
CA LEU A 186 30.24 -13.81 3.73
C LEU A 186 30.77 -15.12 4.30
N GLN A 187 29.90 -16.12 4.58
CA GLN A 187 30.32 -17.43 5.08
C GLN A 187 31.30 -18.10 4.13
N VAL A 188 31.04 -18.08 2.81
CA VAL A 188 31.94 -18.62 1.78
C VAL A 188 33.32 -17.96 1.85
N TYR A 189 33.38 -16.63 2.03
CA TYR A 189 34.66 -15.94 2.11
C TYR A 189 35.39 -16.16 3.44
N LEU A 190 34.70 -16.26 4.56
CA LEU A 190 35.28 -16.58 5.86
C LEU A 190 35.89 -17.98 5.87
N ASP A 191 35.22 -18.96 5.29
CA ASP A 191 35.75 -20.32 5.13
C ASP A 191 36.99 -20.35 4.22
N ALA A 192 36.92 -19.61 3.11
CA ALA A 192 38.06 -19.48 2.20
C ALA A 192 39.25 -18.80 2.87
N GLN A 193 39.03 -17.77 3.69
CA GLN A 193 40.07 -17.12 4.48
C GLN A 193 40.70 -18.08 5.47
N ARG A 194 39.89 -18.79 6.26
CA ARG A 194 40.36 -19.78 7.25
C ARG A 194 41.24 -20.86 6.61
N LEU A 195 40.81 -21.36 5.47
CA LEU A 195 41.58 -22.38 4.72
C LEU A 195 42.89 -21.83 4.15
N ALA A 196 42.94 -20.56 3.73
CA ALA A 196 44.14 -19.88 3.27
C ALA A 196 45.14 -19.67 4.41
N GLU A 197 44.71 -19.31 5.61
CA GLU A 197 45.52 -19.11 6.82
C GLU A 197 46.15 -20.45 7.27
N ILE A 198 45.38 -21.55 7.30
CA ILE A 198 45.90 -22.89 7.59
C ILE A 198 46.99 -23.25 6.57
N ARG A 199 46.76 -22.99 5.29
CA ARG A 199 47.71 -23.27 4.21
C ARG A 199 49.01 -22.45 4.38
N LEU A 200 48.88 -21.15 4.63
CA LEU A 200 50.02 -20.26 4.88
C LEU A 200 50.92 -20.81 6.01
N THR A 201 50.29 -21.27 7.11
CA THR A 201 51.01 -21.88 8.22
C THR A 201 51.80 -23.13 7.80
N GLY A 202 51.17 -24.02 7.01
CA GLY A 202 51.81 -25.20 6.50
C GLY A 202 52.94 -24.90 5.52
N VAL A 203 52.77 -23.92 4.61
CA VAL A 203 53.82 -23.51 3.65
C VAL A 203 55.00 -22.86 4.39
N LYS A 204 54.76 -22.00 5.41
CA LYS A 204 55.82 -21.44 6.23
C LYS A 204 56.64 -22.51 6.94
N GLN A 205 56.01 -23.55 7.50
CA GLN A 205 56.68 -24.66 8.12
C GLN A 205 57.55 -25.46 7.11
N GLY A 206 56.99 -25.76 5.93
CA GLY A 206 57.72 -26.45 4.85
C GLY A 206 58.92 -25.63 4.34
N ALA A 207 58.80 -24.29 4.27
CA ALA A 207 59.90 -23.43 3.87
C ALA A 207 61.04 -23.44 4.90
N VAL A 208 60.73 -23.48 6.20
CA VAL A 208 61.73 -23.59 7.30
C VAL A 208 62.45 -24.94 7.23
N LEU A 209 61.74 -26.00 6.88
CA LEU A 209 62.31 -27.36 6.73
C LEU A 209 63.07 -27.56 5.39
N GLY A 210 63.03 -26.60 4.48
CA GLY A 210 63.70 -26.68 3.18
C GLY A 210 62.89 -27.44 2.11
N ASP A 211 61.67 -27.88 2.42
CA ASP A 211 60.81 -28.63 1.53
C ASP A 211 60.01 -27.75 0.53
N ARG A 212 60.01 -26.45 0.75
CA ARG A 212 59.27 -25.45 -0.06
C ARG A 212 60.14 -24.23 -0.36
N ALA A 213 59.87 -23.59 -1.51
CA ALA A 213 60.56 -22.36 -1.89
C ALA A 213 60.04 -21.17 -1.04
N LEU A 214 60.91 -20.22 -0.73
CA LEU A 214 60.50 -19.00 -0.02
C LEU A 214 59.44 -18.19 -0.77
N VAL A 215 59.44 -18.24 -2.10
CA VAL A 215 58.43 -17.56 -2.95
C VAL A 215 57.04 -18.10 -2.70
N ASP A 216 56.88 -19.39 -2.37
CA ASP A 216 55.56 -20.01 -2.05
C ASP A 216 54.98 -19.39 -0.77
N THR A 217 55.80 -18.97 0.17
CA THR A 217 55.35 -18.25 1.39
C THR A 217 54.73 -16.89 1.06
N LEU A 218 55.38 -16.16 0.16
CA LEU A 218 54.85 -14.85 -0.28
C LEU A 218 53.53 -15.03 -1.07
N GLU A 219 53.46 -16.01 -1.92
CA GLU A 219 52.22 -16.32 -2.66
C GLU A 219 51.07 -16.70 -1.71
N ALA A 220 51.34 -17.52 -0.68
CA ALA A 220 50.35 -17.91 0.31
C ALA A 220 49.90 -16.71 1.14
N GLU A 221 50.82 -15.79 1.48
CA GLU A 221 50.50 -14.56 2.23
C GLU A 221 49.63 -13.59 1.42
N ILE A 222 49.96 -13.38 0.15
CA ILE A 222 49.12 -12.58 -0.76
C ILE A 222 47.74 -13.21 -0.88
N GLN A 223 47.63 -14.52 -0.93
CA GLN A 223 46.31 -15.20 -1.01
C GLN A 223 45.48 -14.97 0.26
N VAL A 224 46.06 -15.01 1.46
CA VAL A 224 45.40 -14.66 2.73
C VAL A 224 44.90 -13.22 2.69
N GLN A 225 45.75 -12.25 2.29
CA GLN A 225 45.36 -10.86 2.17
C GLN A 225 44.18 -10.66 1.18
N ASN A 226 44.21 -11.33 0.03
CA ASN A 226 43.08 -11.28 -0.94
C ASN A 226 41.79 -11.83 -0.34
N ARG A 227 41.84 -12.91 0.44
CA ARG A 227 40.65 -13.46 1.12
C ARG A 227 40.15 -12.54 2.23
N GLN A 228 41.03 -11.92 2.98
CA GLN A 228 40.66 -10.92 3.99
C GLN A 228 39.97 -9.71 3.38
N LEU A 229 40.47 -9.18 2.25
CA LEU A 229 39.80 -8.08 1.54
C LEU A 229 38.40 -8.48 1.07
N SER A 230 38.28 -9.68 0.46
CA SER A 230 36.95 -10.16 -0.01
C SER A 230 35.98 -10.39 1.14
N ALA A 231 36.45 -10.87 2.32
CA ALA A 231 35.62 -11.04 3.50
C ALA A 231 35.16 -9.67 4.07
N GLN A 232 36.04 -8.66 4.07
CA GLN A 232 35.68 -7.31 4.49
C GLN A 232 34.63 -6.66 3.58
N GLU A 233 34.76 -6.82 2.24
CA GLU A 233 33.78 -6.37 1.27
C GLU A 233 32.43 -7.07 1.48
N ALA A 234 32.43 -8.39 1.68
CA ALA A 234 31.23 -9.17 1.93
C ALA A 234 30.55 -8.81 3.27
N LEU A 235 31.35 -8.48 4.31
CA LEU A 235 30.82 -7.98 5.58
C LEU A 235 30.10 -6.66 5.41
N LEU A 236 30.67 -5.72 4.67
CA LEU A 236 30.01 -4.45 4.36
C LEU A 236 28.68 -4.67 3.61
N GLU A 237 28.66 -5.58 2.63
CA GLU A 237 27.43 -5.90 1.92
C GLU A 237 26.38 -6.55 2.83
N LEU A 238 26.79 -7.38 3.80
CA LEU A 238 25.87 -7.93 4.81
C LEU A 238 25.30 -6.85 5.71
N GLU A 239 26.14 -5.93 6.23
CA GLU A 239 25.69 -4.80 7.06
C GLU A 239 24.67 -3.92 6.30
N ASN A 240 24.96 -3.63 5.04
CA ASN A 240 24.04 -2.87 4.18
C ASN A 240 22.71 -3.62 3.94
N ALA A 241 22.78 -4.91 3.65
CA ALA A 241 21.59 -5.73 3.42
C ALA A 241 20.76 -5.87 4.71
N LYS A 242 21.42 -6.01 5.87
CA LYS A 242 20.76 -5.99 7.19
C LYS A 242 20.03 -4.67 7.42
N ALA A 243 20.69 -3.55 7.20
CA ALA A 243 20.07 -2.22 7.36
C ALA A 243 18.86 -2.01 6.43
N TYR A 244 18.90 -2.55 5.19
CA TYR A 244 17.73 -2.53 4.29
C TYR A 244 16.61 -3.44 4.76
N LEU A 245 16.90 -4.61 5.32
CA LEU A 245 15.92 -5.53 5.90
C LEU A 245 15.19 -4.89 7.09
N GLU A 246 15.94 -4.21 7.95
CA GLU A 246 15.42 -3.53 9.16
C GLU A 246 14.40 -2.44 8.85
N LEU A 247 14.40 -1.87 7.65
CA LEU A 247 13.34 -0.93 7.22
C LEU A 247 11.94 -1.58 7.22
N PHE A 248 11.87 -2.89 7.10
CA PHE A 248 10.62 -3.66 7.06
C PHE A 248 10.27 -4.32 8.41
N LEU A 249 11.19 -4.31 9.39
CA LEU A 249 10.98 -4.90 10.70
C LEU A 249 10.38 -3.88 11.68
N TRP A 250 9.18 -4.18 12.12
CA TRP A 250 8.42 -3.36 13.06
C TRP A 250 7.74 -4.24 14.11
N ARG A 251 7.43 -3.65 15.27
CA ARG A 251 6.62 -4.26 16.31
C ARG A 251 5.45 -3.35 16.69
N ASP A 252 4.57 -3.86 17.53
CA ASP A 252 3.43 -3.11 18.03
C ASP A 252 3.80 -1.71 18.51
N GLY A 253 2.92 -0.74 18.21
CA GLY A 253 3.11 0.66 18.56
C GLY A 253 3.95 1.46 17.55
N LEU A 254 4.16 0.95 16.35
CA LEU A 254 4.96 1.57 15.28
C LEU A 254 6.42 1.81 15.69
N ILE A 255 7.01 0.84 16.41
CA ILE A 255 8.39 0.91 16.86
C ILE A 255 9.28 0.11 15.89
N PRO A 256 10.28 0.73 15.23
CA PRO A 256 11.24 0.00 14.42
C PRO A 256 11.96 -1.07 15.24
N LEU A 257 12.15 -2.24 14.66
CA LEU A 257 12.85 -3.35 15.25
C LEU A 257 14.21 -3.52 14.56
N GLU A 258 15.28 -3.51 15.34
CA GLU A 258 16.60 -3.88 14.85
C GLU A 258 16.74 -5.41 14.87
N LEU A 259 17.40 -5.96 13.89
CA LEU A 259 17.69 -7.39 13.81
C LEU A 259 18.77 -7.73 14.83
N ASP A 260 18.57 -8.77 15.61
CA ASP A 260 19.54 -9.21 16.61
C ASP A 260 20.92 -9.49 15.96
N GLU A 261 22.01 -9.22 16.70
CA GLU A 261 23.37 -9.42 16.18
C GLU A 261 23.64 -10.88 15.77
N GLY A 262 22.96 -11.83 16.43
CA GLY A 262 23.07 -13.27 16.17
C GLY A 262 22.02 -13.83 15.20
N ALA A 263 21.15 -12.99 14.61
CA ALA A 263 20.13 -13.46 13.68
C ALA A 263 20.75 -13.91 12.37
N ILE A 264 20.36 -15.12 11.94
CA ILE A 264 20.81 -15.74 10.70
C ILE A 264 19.61 -16.08 9.81
N PRO A 265 19.77 -16.07 8.47
CA PRO A 265 18.75 -16.61 7.57
C PRO A 265 18.74 -18.15 7.60
N ILE A 266 17.74 -18.74 6.95
CA ILE A 266 17.72 -20.19 6.70
C ILE A 266 18.97 -20.62 5.92
N GLU A 267 19.35 -21.90 6.08
CA GLU A 267 20.48 -22.47 5.34
C GLU A 267 20.21 -22.50 3.83
N ASP A 268 21.25 -22.36 3.02
CA ASP A 268 21.13 -22.34 1.55
C ASP A 268 20.74 -23.72 0.99
N GLU A 269 21.07 -24.81 1.68
CA GLU A 269 20.67 -26.17 1.35
C GLU A 269 19.15 -26.40 1.46
N ASP A 270 18.48 -25.66 2.32
CA ASP A 270 17.02 -25.72 2.51
C ASP A 270 16.26 -24.89 1.46
N VAL A 271 16.96 -24.08 0.67
CA VAL A 271 16.36 -23.23 -0.37
C VAL A 271 16.40 -23.91 -1.73
N ASN A 272 15.23 -24.34 -2.20
CA ASN A 272 15.10 -24.88 -3.55
C ASN A 272 14.76 -23.78 -4.57
N ALA A 273 15.23 -23.95 -5.82
CA ALA A 273 14.79 -23.12 -6.92
C ALA A 273 13.29 -23.29 -7.19
N VAL A 274 12.59 -22.18 -7.45
CA VAL A 274 11.16 -22.22 -7.75
C VAL A 274 10.94 -22.69 -9.17
N LEU A 275 10.11 -23.72 -9.31
CA LEU A 275 9.63 -24.21 -10.60
C LEU A 275 8.71 -23.17 -11.25
N PRO A 276 8.87 -22.90 -12.54
CA PRO A 276 7.94 -22.03 -13.26
C PRO A 276 6.52 -22.59 -13.22
N ASP A 277 5.56 -21.81 -12.75
CA ASP A 277 4.15 -22.21 -12.84
C ASP A 277 3.67 -22.08 -14.29
N GLN A 278 3.53 -23.21 -14.97
CA GLN A 278 3.08 -23.26 -16.37
C GLN A 278 1.68 -22.63 -16.59
N ARG A 279 0.86 -22.59 -15.55
CA ARG A 279 -0.48 -21.97 -15.61
C ARG A 279 -0.40 -20.46 -15.81
N PHE A 280 0.62 -19.77 -15.29
CA PHE A 280 0.80 -18.34 -15.52
C PHE A 280 0.95 -18.00 -17.01
N GLY A 281 1.69 -18.79 -17.78
CA GLY A 281 1.88 -18.54 -19.22
C GLY A 281 0.58 -18.50 -20.02
N LEU A 282 -0.43 -19.32 -19.65
CA LEU A 282 -1.72 -19.39 -20.31
C LEU A 282 -2.73 -18.33 -19.83
N THR A 283 -2.53 -17.77 -18.65
CA THR A 283 -3.51 -16.88 -17.97
C THR A 283 -3.02 -15.46 -17.78
N ILE A 284 -1.79 -15.11 -18.19
CA ILE A 284 -1.20 -13.76 -18.00
C ILE A 284 -2.16 -12.64 -18.41
N VAL A 285 -2.78 -12.72 -19.58
CA VAL A 285 -3.67 -11.67 -20.10
C VAL A 285 -4.88 -11.50 -19.19
N SER A 286 -5.44 -12.61 -18.71
CA SER A 286 -6.59 -12.59 -17.79
C SER A 286 -6.22 -12.04 -16.43
N LEU A 287 -5.07 -12.44 -15.87
CA LEU A 287 -4.56 -11.95 -14.60
C LEU A 287 -4.18 -10.47 -14.68
N ALA A 288 -3.50 -10.06 -15.77
CA ALA A 288 -3.18 -8.65 -16.01
C ALA A 288 -4.44 -7.77 -16.04
N TYR A 289 -5.56 -8.31 -16.55
CA TYR A 289 -6.84 -7.61 -16.52
C TYR A 289 -7.35 -7.38 -15.10
N LEU A 290 -7.05 -8.24 -14.14
CA LEU A 290 -7.48 -8.16 -12.74
C LEU A 290 -6.50 -7.37 -11.86
N HIS A 291 -5.40 -6.87 -12.44
CA HIS A 291 -4.38 -6.14 -11.69
C HIS A 291 -4.97 -4.92 -10.94
N PRO A 292 -4.67 -4.74 -9.63
CA PRO A 292 -5.27 -3.69 -8.79
C PRO A 292 -5.13 -2.28 -9.37
N ASN A 293 -3.95 -1.91 -9.86
CA ASN A 293 -3.68 -0.59 -10.46
C ASN A 293 -4.52 -0.35 -11.73
N LEU A 294 -4.76 -1.40 -12.52
CA LEU A 294 -5.62 -1.32 -13.70
C LEU A 294 -7.10 -1.19 -13.31
N ALA A 295 -7.53 -1.90 -12.28
CA ALA A 295 -8.88 -1.81 -11.71
C ALA A 295 -9.17 -0.40 -11.18
N GLN A 296 -8.23 0.21 -10.45
CA GLN A 296 -8.33 1.61 -9.99
C GLN A 296 -8.49 2.58 -11.17
N SER A 297 -7.73 2.40 -12.25
CA SER A 297 -7.86 3.24 -13.47
C SER A 297 -9.24 3.08 -14.12
N ARG A 298 -9.83 1.87 -14.12
CA ARG A 298 -11.20 1.63 -14.60
C ARG A 298 -12.26 2.29 -13.72
N PHE A 299 -12.12 2.22 -12.39
CA PHE A 299 -13.01 2.93 -11.48
C PHE A 299 -12.95 4.45 -11.68
N LYS A 300 -11.77 5.00 -11.93
CA LYS A 300 -11.62 6.42 -12.30
C LYS A 300 -12.34 6.76 -13.60
N LEU A 301 -12.31 5.86 -14.59
CA LEU A 301 -13.06 6.03 -15.84
C LEU A 301 -14.59 5.99 -15.61
N GLU A 302 -15.05 5.10 -14.73
CA GLU A 302 -16.47 5.02 -14.31
C GLU A 302 -16.92 6.32 -13.62
N GLN A 303 -16.09 6.91 -12.73
CA GLN A 303 -16.35 8.21 -12.10
C GLN A 303 -16.47 9.34 -13.13
N LEU A 304 -15.57 9.38 -14.12
CA LEU A 304 -15.66 10.35 -15.23
C LEU A 304 -16.93 10.14 -16.06
N GLY A 305 -17.43 8.91 -16.17
CA GLY A 305 -18.72 8.59 -16.78
C GLY A 305 -19.89 9.20 -16.02
N ILE A 306 -19.87 9.18 -14.68
CA ILE A 306 -20.87 9.89 -13.84
C ILE A 306 -20.78 11.41 -14.05
N ASP A 307 -19.56 11.97 -14.04
CA ASP A 307 -19.34 13.39 -14.31
C ASP A 307 -19.85 13.78 -15.71
N GLN A 308 -19.69 12.93 -16.71
CA GLN A 308 -20.20 13.17 -18.06
C GLN A 308 -21.74 13.25 -18.10
N ARG A 309 -22.43 12.39 -17.35
CA ARG A 309 -23.90 12.44 -17.21
C ARG A 309 -24.34 13.72 -16.51
N LEU A 310 -23.66 14.10 -15.42
CA LEU A 310 -23.96 15.34 -14.69
C LEU A 310 -23.76 16.59 -15.56
N LYS A 311 -22.66 16.64 -16.35
CA LYS A 311 -22.38 17.77 -17.26
C LYS A 311 -23.38 17.84 -18.41
N ARG A 312 -23.84 16.71 -18.94
CA ARG A 312 -24.92 16.68 -19.93
C ARG A 312 -26.24 17.17 -19.36
N GLU A 313 -26.53 16.83 -18.11
CA GLU A 313 -27.73 17.32 -17.42
C GLU A 313 -27.69 18.85 -17.25
N GLN A 314 -26.49 19.44 -17.11
CA GLN A 314 -26.30 20.89 -16.99
C GLN A 314 -26.59 21.66 -18.28
N LEU A 315 -26.71 21.01 -19.44
CA LEU A 315 -27.20 21.66 -20.67
C LEU A 315 -28.69 21.95 -20.66
N LYS A 316 -29.44 21.25 -19.82
CA LYS A 316 -30.91 21.45 -19.72
C LYS A 316 -31.22 22.74 -18.98
N PRO A 317 -32.34 23.39 -19.31
CA PRO A 317 -32.83 24.52 -18.50
C PRO A 317 -33.09 24.09 -17.06
N LYS A 318 -32.83 24.97 -16.12
CA LYS A 318 -33.25 24.79 -14.74
C LYS A 318 -34.73 25.18 -14.65
N LEU A 319 -35.57 24.24 -14.32
CA LEU A 319 -37.00 24.39 -14.12
C LEU A 319 -37.34 23.84 -12.76
N ASP A 320 -37.68 24.67 -11.82
CA ASP A 320 -38.12 24.26 -10.48
C ASP A 320 -39.61 24.62 -10.29
N LEU A 321 -40.39 23.59 -9.97
CA LEU A 321 -41.79 23.76 -9.54
C LEU A 321 -41.84 23.60 -8.03
N LYS A 322 -42.40 24.61 -7.34
CA LYS A 322 -42.61 24.57 -5.91
C LYS A 322 -44.11 24.64 -5.62
N TYR A 323 -44.55 23.88 -4.65
CA TYR A 323 -45.91 23.93 -4.16
C TYR A 323 -45.92 23.83 -2.65
N ASN A 324 -46.58 24.80 -2.00
CA ASN A 324 -46.70 24.93 -0.55
C ASN A 324 -48.15 24.90 -0.15
N PHE A 325 -48.51 24.07 0.80
CA PHE A 325 -49.72 24.20 1.58
C PHE A 325 -49.45 25.20 2.69
N LEU A 326 -50.40 26.09 2.95
CA LEU A 326 -50.32 27.17 3.92
C LEU A 326 -51.35 26.96 5.01
N THR A 327 -50.97 27.28 6.27
CA THR A 327 -51.92 27.27 7.38
C THR A 327 -51.55 28.35 8.42
N GLU A 328 -52.55 28.99 8.96
CA GLU A 328 -52.37 29.84 10.10
C GLU A 328 -52.40 29.00 11.38
N PRO A 329 -51.36 29.04 12.24
CA PRO A 329 -51.39 28.34 13.53
C PRO A 329 -52.41 28.97 14.46
N VAL A 330 -53.50 28.29 14.79
CA VAL A 330 -54.50 28.73 15.75
C VAL A 330 -54.36 27.91 17.03
N GLY A 331 -53.81 28.51 18.07
CA GLY A 331 -53.55 27.85 19.37
C GLY A 331 -52.60 26.69 19.26
N ASN A 332 -52.89 25.55 19.93
CA ASN A 332 -52.04 24.37 19.91
C ASN A 332 -52.28 23.43 18.70
N ASN A 333 -53.16 23.77 17.77
CA ASN A 333 -53.55 22.91 16.63
C ASN A 333 -52.89 23.36 15.31
N TRP A 334 -51.67 22.94 15.09
CA TRP A 334 -50.90 23.25 13.90
C TRP A 334 -51.35 22.44 12.67
N VAL A 335 -51.98 21.30 12.87
CA VAL A 335 -52.26 20.33 11.80
C VAL A 335 -53.72 20.34 11.30
N ASN A 336 -54.68 20.70 12.13
CA ASN A 336 -56.10 20.56 11.79
C ASN A 336 -56.68 21.64 10.87
N ASN A 337 -55.92 22.70 10.57
CA ASN A 337 -56.37 23.84 9.79
C ASN A 337 -55.83 23.89 8.36
N PHE A 338 -55.17 22.82 7.90
CA PHE A 338 -54.78 22.75 6.48
C PHE A 338 -56.00 22.70 5.58
N ASN A 339 -56.16 23.75 4.78
CA ASN A 339 -57.19 23.81 3.75
C ASN A 339 -56.55 23.75 2.36
N THR A 340 -57.05 22.92 1.49
CA THR A 340 -56.57 22.78 0.09
C THR A 340 -56.65 24.05 -0.72
N ASN A 341 -57.50 25.01 -0.28
CA ASN A 341 -57.60 26.32 -0.91
C ASN A 341 -56.49 27.31 -0.48
N ASN A 342 -55.73 27.01 0.57
CA ASN A 342 -54.64 27.84 1.05
C ASN A 342 -53.32 27.26 0.51
N TYR A 343 -52.82 27.79 -0.57
CA TYR A 343 -51.61 27.34 -1.21
C TYR A 343 -50.81 28.48 -1.82
N ALA A 344 -49.48 28.25 -1.97
CA ALA A 344 -48.63 29.07 -2.81
C ALA A 344 -47.85 28.16 -3.76
N TRP A 345 -47.87 28.46 -5.02
CA TRP A 345 -47.05 27.77 -6.00
C TRP A 345 -46.11 28.73 -6.69
N GLY A 346 -44.94 28.21 -7.10
CA GLY A 346 -43.95 29.00 -7.79
C GLY A 346 -43.31 28.17 -8.91
N PHE A 347 -43.05 28.84 -9.99
CA PHE A 347 -42.30 28.26 -11.14
C PHE A 347 -41.08 29.16 -11.39
N SER A 348 -39.90 28.57 -11.41
CA SER A 348 -38.66 29.29 -11.76
C SER A 348 -38.03 28.68 -12.97
N PHE A 349 -37.62 29.53 -13.92
CA PHE A 349 -36.93 29.17 -15.13
C PHE A 349 -35.59 29.88 -15.23
N SER A 350 -34.49 29.16 -15.51
CA SER A 350 -33.19 29.76 -15.75
C SER A 350 -32.41 28.91 -16.76
N MET A 351 -31.87 29.56 -17.77
CA MET A 351 -31.05 28.92 -18.79
C MET A 351 -29.96 29.87 -19.30
N PRO A 352 -28.68 29.48 -19.32
CA PRO A 352 -27.63 30.23 -20.00
C PRO A 352 -27.88 30.24 -21.52
N LEU A 353 -27.86 31.42 -22.14
CA LEU A 353 -28.20 31.54 -23.59
C LEU A 353 -27.21 30.84 -24.49
N PHE A 354 -25.92 30.97 -24.22
CA PHE A 354 -24.85 30.46 -25.12
C PHE A 354 -24.31 29.08 -24.76
N LEU A 355 -24.52 28.58 -23.55
CA LEU A 355 -24.06 27.27 -23.06
C LEU A 355 -22.57 26.98 -23.32
N ARG A 356 -21.72 28.01 -23.47
CA ARG A 356 -20.31 27.86 -23.79
C ARG A 356 -19.55 27.08 -22.70
N LYS A 357 -19.80 27.43 -21.44
CA LYS A 357 -19.20 26.79 -20.25
C LYS A 357 -19.57 25.31 -20.20
N GLU A 358 -20.83 24.99 -20.35
CA GLU A 358 -21.38 23.64 -20.23
C GLU A 358 -20.87 22.74 -21.38
N ARG A 359 -20.88 23.25 -22.63
CA ARG A 359 -20.33 22.53 -23.79
C ARG A 359 -18.84 22.30 -23.65
N ALA A 360 -18.07 23.31 -23.22
CA ALA A 360 -16.63 23.16 -22.96
C ALA A 360 -16.36 22.15 -21.84
N ALA A 361 -17.14 22.15 -20.75
CA ALA A 361 -17.01 21.19 -19.66
C ALA A 361 -17.27 19.73 -20.11
N ILE A 362 -18.25 19.50 -20.97
CA ILE A 362 -18.53 18.20 -21.57
C ILE A 362 -17.37 17.74 -22.45
N ASN A 363 -16.87 18.62 -23.32
CA ASN A 363 -15.74 18.28 -24.21
C ASN A 363 -14.47 17.99 -23.41
N LEU A 364 -14.14 18.83 -22.42
CA LEU A 364 -13.00 18.60 -21.54
C LEU A 364 -13.08 17.25 -20.82
N ASN A 365 -14.27 16.90 -20.32
CA ASN A 365 -14.47 15.60 -19.66
C ASN A 365 -14.32 14.43 -20.64
N ARG A 366 -14.81 14.57 -21.87
CA ARG A 366 -14.62 13.56 -22.91
C ARG A 366 -13.13 13.36 -23.21
N LEU A 367 -12.37 14.43 -23.38
CA LEU A 367 -10.92 14.36 -23.60
C LEU A 367 -10.20 13.66 -22.44
N LYS A 368 -10.62 13.94 -21.18
CA LYS A 368 -10.09 13.22 -20.00
C LYS A 368 -10.41 11.73 -20.03
N MET A 369 -11.62 11.35 -20.46
CA MET A 369 -12.00 9.94 -20.61
C MET A 369 -11.19 9.25 -21.70
N ASP A 370 -10.97 9.91 -22.84
CA ASP A 370 -10.21 9.37 -23.96
C ASP A 370 -8.73 9.21 -23.58
N ALA A 371 -8.12 10.21 -22.90
CA ALA A 371 -6.76 10.12 -22.39
C ALA A 371 -6.60 8.96 -21.38
N LEU A 372 -7.59 8.77 -20.47
CA LEU A 372 -7.55 7.68 -19.51
C LEU A 372 -7.76 6.30 -20.17
N ARG A 373 -8.51 6.21 -21.26
CA ARG A 373 -8.62 4.96 -22.04
C ARG A 373 -7.29 4.56 -22.65
N TYR A 374 -6.55 5.53 -23.20
CA TYR A 374 -5.19 5.27 -23.73
C TYR A 374 -4.24 4.85 -22.61
N ASP A 375 -4.30 5.50 -21.43
CA ASP A 375 -3.52 5.11 -20.25
C ASP A 375 -3.84 3.66 -19.81
N ILE A 376 -5.12 3.28 -19.74
CA ILE A 376 -5.56 1.92 -19.40
C ILE A 376 -4.99 0.91 -20.39
N SER A 377 -5.06 1.18 -21.70
CA SER A 377 -4.52 0.28 -22.72
C SER A 377 -3.00 0.13 -22.61
N GLY A 378 -2.28 1.25 -22.40
CA GLY A 378 -0.84 1.23 -22.19
C GLY A 378 -0.43 0.50 -20.92
N LYS A 379 -1.14 0.69 -19.81
CA LYS A 379 -0.91 -0.03 -18.55
C LYS A 379 -1.13 -1.53 -18.71
N GLN A 380 -2.23 -1.92 -19.36
CA GLN A 380 -2.52 -3.34 -19.58
C GLN A 380 -1.39 -4.02 -20.36
N GLU A 381 -0.91 -3.41 -21.43
CA GLU A 381 0.21 -3.95 -22.21
C GLU A 381 1.50 -3.99 -21.40
N SER A 382 1.78 -2.93 -20.64
CA SER A 382 2.95 -2.88 -19.75
C SER A 382 2.93 -3.99 -18.69
N ILE A 383 1.78 -4.24 -18.04
CA ILE A 383 1.62 -5.30 -17.05
C ILE A 383 1.84 -6.67 -17.70
N THR A 384 1.21 -6.93 -18.84
CA THR A 384 1.36 -8.18 -19.59
C THR A 384 2.82 -8.44 -19.98
N THR A 385 3.49 -7.40 -20.50
CA THR A 385 4.89 -7.50 -20.93
C THR A 385 5.83 -7.73 -19.73
N LYS A 386 5.64 -7.01 -18.60
CA LYS A 386 6.43 -7.20 -17.38
C LYS A 386 6.27 -8.61 -16.83
N ALA A 387 5.04 -9.12 -16.75
CA ALA A 387 4.77 -10.48 -16.31
C ALA A 387 5.45 -11.53 -17.22
N GLN A 388 5.40 -11.35 -18.55
CA GLN A 388 6.09 -12.22 -19.49
C GLN A 388 7.61 -12.19 -19.31
N ILE A 389 8.19 -11.01 -19.12
CA ILE A 389 9.63 -10.85 -18.84
C ILE A 389 10.01 -11.58 -17.54
N ALA A 390 9.21 -11.42 -16.49
CA ALA A 390 9.46 -12.05 -15.20
C ALA A 390 9.39 -13.58 -15.32
N LEU A 391 8.40 -14.13 -16.02
CA LEU A 391 8.32 -15.57 -16.29
C LEU A 391 9.52 -16.09 -17.09
N ASN A 392 9.99 -15.37 -18.09
CA ASN A 392 11.18 -15.73 -18.83
C ASN A 392 12.41 -15.78 -17.91
N LYS A 393 12.51 -14.84 -16.94
CA LYS A 393 13.57 -14.86 -15.91
C LYS A 393 13.46 -16.09 -15.01
N VAL A 394 12.26 -16.45 -14.53
CA VAL A 394 12.04 -17.65 -13.71
C VAL A 394 12.50 -18.89 -14.45
N ASN A 395 12.01 -19.09 -15.67
CA ASN A 395 12.36 -20.24 -16.51
C ASN A 395 13.88 -20.35 -16.72
N ASN A 396 14.52 -19.24 -17.06
CA ASN A 396 15.96 -19.22 -17.33
C ASN A 396 16.77 -19.49 -16.05
N SER A 397 16.44 -18.81 -14.95
CA SER A 397 17.17 -18.95 -13.68
C SER A 397 16.97 -20.32 -13.07
N PHE A 398 15.78 -20.95 -13.20
CA PHE A 398 15.55 -22.33 -12.77
C PHE A 398 16.52 -23.32 -13.45
N GLN A 399 16.62 -23.24 -14.78
CA GLN A 399 17.56 -24.09 -15.54
C GLN A 399 19.03 -23.82 -15.18
N GLN A 400 19.36 -22.55 -14.90
CA GLN A 400 20.71 -22.16 -14.49
C GLN A 400 21.07 -22.66 -13.09
N THR A 401 20.11 -22.86 -12.19
CA THR A 401 20.36 -23.26 -10.80
C THR A 401 20.93 -24.67 -10.76
N ASP A 402 20.34 -25.61 -11.51
CA ASP A 402 20.86 -27.02 -11.59
C ASP A 402 22.28 -27.05 -12.16
N LEU A 403 22.52 -26.31 -13.26
CA LEU A 403 23.87 -26.23 -13.85
C LEU A 403 24.87 -25.56 -12.90
N ALA A 404 24.46 -24.58 -12.12
CA ALA A 404 25.33 -23.92 -11.16
C ALA A 404 25.66 -24.83 -9.98
N LYS A 405 24.73 -25.67 -9.51
CA LYS A 405 24.94 -26.66 -8.48
C LYS A 405 25.92 -27.75 -8.96
N ASP A 406 25.68 -28.32 -10.13
CA ASP A 406 26.61 -29.31 -10.75
C ASP A 406 28.02 -28.73 -10.89
N ARG A 407 28.13 -27.43 -11.19
CA ARG A 407 29.42 -26.75 -11.33
C ARG A 407 30.12 -26.59 -9.98
N VAL A 408 29.41 -26.31 -8.89
CA VAL A 408 29.97 -26.27 -7.53
C VAL A 408 30.54 -27.64 -7.18
N ASP A 409 29.76 -28.70 -7.34
CA ASP A 409 30.19 -30.10 -7.08
C ASP A 409 31.40 -30.52 -7.94
N GLY A 410 31.43 -30.05 -9.19
CA GLY A 410 32.56 -30.30 -10.10
C GLY A 410 33.84 -29.63 -9.65
N TYR A 411 33.77 -28.36 -9.26
CA TYR A 411 34.94 -27.60 -8.74
C TYR A 411 35.38 -28.09 -7.38
N GLU A 412 34.49 -28.54 -6.52
CA GLU A 412 34.84 -29.14 -5.24
C GLU A 412 35.66 -30.43 -5.43
N ARG A 413 35.17 -31.33 -6.28
CA ARG A 413 35.88 -32.55 -6.60
C ARG A 413 37.27 -32.27 -7.22
N LEU A 414 37.34 -31.26 -8.10
CA LEU A 414 38.60 -30.87 -8.73
C LEU A 414 39.56 -30.26 -7.70
N LEU A 415 39.13 -29.41 -6.81
CA LEU A 415 39.90 -28.82 -5.72
C LEU A 415 40.42 -29.92 -4.76
N ASN A 416 39.56 -30.89 -4.41
CA ASN A 416 39.94 -32.01 -3.53
C ASN A 416 40.94 -32.93 -4.19
N ALA A 417 40.91 -33.16 -5.49
CA ALA A 417 41.92 -33.87 -6.24
C ALA A 417 43.25 -33.11 -6.26
N GLU A 418 43.25 -31.82 -6.57
CA GLU A 418 44.45 -30.98 -6.60
C GLU A 418 45.13 -30.88 -5.22
N ARG A 419 44.37 -30.77 -4.13
CA ARG A 419 44.89 -30.84 -2.76
C ARG A 419 45.57 -32.14 -2.42
N ARG A 420 45.09 -33.27 -2.96
CA ARG A 420 45.76 -34.58 -2.80
C ARG A 420 47.08 -34.62 -3.57
N MET A 421 47.08 -34.21 -4.85
CA MET A 421 48.30 -34.13 -5.66
C MET A 421 49.37 -33.24 -5.05
N PHE A 422 48.94 -32.06 -4.53
CA PHE A 422 49.83 -31.13 -3.85
C PHE A 422 50.49 -31.73 -2.60
N ARG A 423 49.74 -32.52 -1.82
CA ARG A 423 50.33 -33.25 -0.65
C ARG A 423 51.32 -34.36 -1.06
N LEU A 424 51.15 -34.94 -2.24
CA LEU A 424 52.07 -35.92 -2.78
C LEU A 424 53.28 -35.29 -3.48
N GLY A 425 53.34 -33.98 -3.60
CA GLY A 425 54.43 -33.28 -4.29
C GLY A 425 54.25 -33.23 -5.83
N GLU A 426 53.11 -33.65 -6.33
CA GLU A 426 52.82 -33.77 -7.79
C GLU A 426 52.09 -32.52 -8.35
N SER A 427 51.85 -31.51 -7.51
CA SER A 427 51.20 -30.26 -7.90
C SER A 427 51.84 -29.05 -7.23
N SER A 428 51.53 -27.84 -7.70
CA SER A 428 52.02 -26.57 -7.19
C SER A 428 50.99 -25.84 -6.31
N LEU A 429 51.49 -24.95 -5.41
CA LEU A 429 50.64 -24.07 -4.62
C LEU A 429 49.76 -23.21 -5.51
N PHE A 430 50.27 -22.70 -6.62
CA PHE A 430 49.56 -21.92 -7.59
C PHE A 430 48.29 -22.63 -8.12
N LEU A 431 48.40 -23.93 -8.48
CA LEU A 431 47.28 -24.73 -8.97
C LEU A 431 46.21 -24.92 -7.89
N VAL A 432 46.61 -25.20 -6.64
CA VAL A 432 45.65 -25.31 -5.53
C VAL A 432 44.92 -23.99 -5.32
N ASN A 433 45.62 -22.84 -5.29
CA ASN A 433 45.06 -21.54 -5.16
C ASN A 433 44.07 -21.18 -6.30
N SER A 434 44.42 -21.53 -7.54
CA SER A 434 43.58 -21.37 -8.71
C SER A 434 42.28 -22.19 -8.63
N ARG A 435 42.38 -23.49 -8.23
CA ARG A 435 41.19 -24.34 -8.05
C ARG A 435 40.27 -23.88 -6.96
N GLU A 436 40.87 -23.46 -5.85
CA GLU A 436 40.09 -22.88 -4.72
C GLU A 436 39.38 -21.58 -5.11
N SER A 437 40.06 -20.68 -5.81
CA SER A 437 39.39 -19.45 -6.32
C SER A 437 38.24 -19.79 -7.26
N SER A 438 38.38 -20.80 -8.12
CA SER A 438 37.32 -21.26 -9.01
C SER A 438 36.14 -21.89 -8.25
N TYR A 439 36.42 -22.61 -7.17
CA TYR A 439 35.39 -23.20 -6.30
C TYR A 439 34.61 -22.14 -5.56
N VAL A 440 35.28 -21.17 -4.89
CA VAL A 440 34.66 -20.04 -4.20
C VAL A 440 33.78 -19.22 -5.16
N GLN A 441 34.28 -18.89 -6.35
CA GLN A 441 33.48 -18.22 -7.38
C GLN A 441 32.27 -19.02 -7.86
N ALA A 442 32.38 -20.34 -7.89
CA ALA A 442 31.26 -21.21 -8.26
C ALA A 442 30.17 -21.20 -7.20
N GLN A 443 30.53 -21.24 -5.90
CA GLN A 443 29.60 -21.15 -4.78
C GLN A 443 28.86 -19.80 -4.78
N ILE A 444 29.59 -18.68 -4.88
CA ILE A 444 28.99 -17.35 -4.94
C ILE A 444 28.05 -17.22 -6.15
N LYS A 445 28.45 -17.77 -7.30
CA LYS A 445 27.59 -17.73 -8.49
C LYS A 445 26.36 -18.60 -8.37
N TYR A 446 26.42 -19.72 -7.66
CA TYR A 446 25.26 -20.53 -7.32
C TYR A 446 24.26 -19.75 -6.45
N LEU A 447 24.74 -19.14 -5.36
CA LEU A 447 23.90 -18.30 -4.49
C LEU A 447 23.25 -17.14 -5.25
N ASP A 448 24.01 -16.45 -6.12
CA ASP A 448 23.49 -15.38 -6.97
C ASP A 448 22.36 -15.85 -7.90
N ILE A 449 22.51 -17.03 -8.51
CA ILE A 449 21.50 -17.61 -9.42
C ILE A 449 20.27 -18.09 -8.62
N LEU A 450 20.46 -18.70 -7.47
CA LEU A 450 19.40 -19.17 -6.59
C LEU A 450 18.52 -17.99 -6.13
N VAL A 451 19.14 -16.93 -5.60
CA VAL A 451 18.42 -15.72 -5.18
C VAL A 451 17.77 -15.00 -6.36
N LYS A 452 18.43 -14.98 -7.52
CA LYS A 452 17.85 -14.44 -8.75
C LYS A 452 16.58 -15.19 -9.17
N ASN A 453 16.54 -16.50 -9.00
CA ASN A 453 15.36 -17.32 -9.26
C ASN A 453 14.21 -16.95 -8.30
N ARG A 454 14.48 -16.87 -6.99
CA ARG A 454 13.49 -16.45 -6.00
C ARG A 454 12.93 -15.05 -6.28
N LYS A 455 13.81 -14.10 -6.59
CA LYS A 455 13.40 -12.73 -6.93
C LYS A 455 12.62 -12.65 -8.26
N ALA A 456 12.93 -13.51 -9.22
CA ALA A 456 12.17 -13.58 -10.47
C ALA A 456 10.76 -14.12 -10.26
N ASP A 457 10.57 -15.12 -9.39
CA ASP A 457 9.24 -15.61 -9.01
C ASP A 457 8.42 -14.49 -8.32
N LEU A 458 9.01 -13.81 -7.34
CA LEU A 458 8.39 -12.64 -6.70
C LEU A 458 8.01 -11.57 -7.72
N GLU A 459 8.91 -11.22 -8.66
CA GLU A 459 8.64 -10.24 -9.73
C GLU A 459 7.48 -10.68 -10.63
N SER A 460 7.35 -11.99 -10.88
CA SER A 460 6.26 -12.55 -11.69
C SER A 460 4.90 -12.36 -11.01
N ARG A 461 4.81 -12.64 -9.72
CA ARG A 461 3.60 -12.46 -8.90
C ARG A 461 3.28 -10.99 -8.67
N TYR A 462 4.30 -10.19 -8.36
CA TYR A 462 4.17 -8.73 -8.20
C TYR A 462 3.60 -8.06 -9.44
N SER A 463 4.15 -8.39 -10.62
CA SER A 463 3.72 -7.80 -11.89
C SER A 463 2.28 -8.13 -12.28
N LEU A 464 1.68 -9.15 -11.66
CA LEU A 464 0.28 -9.54 -11.81
C LEU A 464 -0.61 -9.07 -10.64
N GLY A 465 -0.03 -8.44 -9.61
CA GLY A 465 -0.77 -7.97 -8.43
C GLY A 465 -1.21 -9.08 -7.49
N LEU A 466 -0.47 -10.21 -7.44
CA LEU A 466 -0.87 -11.43 -6.73
C LEU A 466 -0.21 -11.60 -5.35
N LEU A 467 0.76 -10.75 -4.98
CA LEU A 467 1.44 -10.91 -3.68
C LEU A 467 0.53 -10.55 -2.50
N SER A 468 -0.42 -9.64 -2.70
CA SER A 468 -1.40 -9.28 -1.67
C SER A 468 -2.31 -10.45 -1.25
N ASP A 469 -2.50 -11.43 -2.13
CA ASP A 469 -3.45 -12.53 -1.95
C ASP A 469 -2.77 -13.82 -1.43
N LEU A 470 -1.43 -13.83 -1.32
CA LEU A 470 -0.66 -15.00 -0.86
C LEU A 470 -0.62 -15.15 0.67
N MET A 471 -0.97 -14.07 1.39
CA MET A 471 -0.93 -14.02 2.84
C MET A 471 -2.35 -14.03 3.46
N GLU A 472 -3.41 -14.00 2.63
CA GLU A 472 -4.80 -14.24 3.02
C GLU A 472 -5.14 -15.74 2.85
#